data_9ae19d83dbe67dc5253ac01cc68d4b97
#
_entry.id   9ae19d83dbe67dc5253ac01cc68d4b97
#
_cell.length_a   1.000
_cell.length_b   1.000
_cell.length_c   1.000
_cell.angle_alpha   90.00
_cell.angle_beta   90.00
_cell.angle_gamma   90.00
#
_symmetry.space_group_name_H-M   'P 1'
#
loop_
_entity.id
_entity.type
_entity.pdbx_description
1 polymer ?
#
loop_
_entity_poly.entity_id
_entity_poly.type
_entity_poly.pdbx_seq_one_letter_code
_entity_poly.pdbx_strand_id
1 'polypeptide(L)'
;RKISQTISKQILSHLEKMAKDDAEKYNSFWKLHGKVFKLGYSDFVNRDRITPLLRFNSSAMEDADGLTSLDDYISRARESQKEIWYVAAPSREAAKVNPHSEVFRRKGLEVLYLYEPVDEFALETLAKYKDYTFKAVEHADSVVLDAFADTDEQPKAAPLSNEDMNEFDKLLETIRKVRDGERQRRA
;
A
#
# COMPACT_ATOMS: atom_id res chain seq x y z
N ARG A 1 4.97 -6.44 36.77
CA ARG A 1 4.55 -7.23 35.57
C ARG A 1 3.03 -7.37 35.47
N LYS A 2 2.30 -7.86 36.51
CA LYS A 2 0.83 -8.02 36.46
C LYS A 2 0.09 -6.69 36.28
N ILE A 3 0.47 -5.62 36.97
CA ILE A 3 -0.15 -4.31 36.88
C ILE A 3 -0.03 -3.75 35.46
N SER A 4 1.15 -3.78 34.84
CA SER A 4 1.38 -3.33 33.47
C SER A 4 0.48 -4.07 32.46
N GLN A 5 0.41 -5.40 32.58
CA GLN A 5 -0.46 -6.22 31.70
C GLN A 5 -1.96 -5.87 31.85
N THR A 6 -2.41 -5.61 33.09
CA THR A 6 -3.79 -5.21 33.34
C THR A 6 -4.10 -3.86 32.72
N ILE A 7 -3.19 -2.88 32.87
CA ILE A 7 -3.34 -1.54 32.29
C ILE A 7 -3.36 -1.62 30.76
N SER A 8 -2.39 -2.34 30.15
CA SER A 8 -2.35 -2.52 28.69
C SER A 8 -3.63 -3.15 28.17
N LYS A 9 -4.14 -4.18 28.85
CA LYS A 9 -5.40 -4.84 28.48
C LYS A 9 -6.60 -3.88 28.54
N GLN A 10 -6.69 -3.04 29.57
CA GLN A 10 -7.78 -2.05 29.70
C GLN A 10 -7.69 -0.97 28.63
N ILE A 11 -6.48 -0.46 28.35
CA ILE A 11 -6.26 0.53 27.29
C ILE A 11 -6.68 -0.03 25.94
N LEU A 12 -6.21 -1.23 25.58
CA LEU A 12 -6.58 -1.87 24.32
C LEU A 12 -8.08 -2.08 24.20
N SER A 13 -8.74 -2.55 25.27
CA SER A 13 -10.21 -2.72 25.27
C SER A 13 -10.94 -1.39 25.08
N HIS A 14 -10.45 -0.30 25.65
CA HIS A 14 -11.02 1.04 25.45
C HIS A 14 -10.85 1.51 24.00
N LEU A 15 -9.67 1.31 23.42
CA LEU A 15 -9.37 1.67 22.04
C LEU A 15 -10.17 0.84 21.03
N GLU A 16 -10.32 -0.46 21.26
CA GLU A 16 -11.16 -1.36 20.46
C GLU A 16 -12.61 -0.86 20.45
N LYS A 17 -13.12 -0.51 21.62
CA LYS A 17 -14.47 0.06 21.74
C LYS A 17 -14.60 1.39 21.01
N MET A 18 -13.63 2.30 21.22
CA MET A 18 -13.63 3.61 20.54
C MET A 18 -13.57 3.45 19.01
N ALA A 19 -12.71 2.55 18.51
CA ALA A 19 -12.57 2.31 17.07
C ALA A 19 -13.86 1.78 16.43
N LYS A 20 -14.66 1.04 17.20
CA LYS A 20 -15.94 0.47 16.76
C LYS A 20 -17.10 1.47 16.87
N ASP A 21 -17.20 2.16 17.99
CA ASP A 21 -18.39 2.96 18.35
C ASP A 21 -18.28 4.42 17.87
N ASP A 22 -17.05 4.92 17.68
CA ASP A 22 -16.76 6.33 17.31
C ASP A 22 -15.47 6.39 16.45
N ALA A 23 -15.61 6.03 15.18
CA ALA A 23 -14.49 5.98 14.24
C ALA A 23 -13.81 7.34 14.05
N GLU A 24 -14.54 8.45 14.08
CA GLU A 24 -13.98 9.81 13.91
C GLU A 24 -13.06 10.17 15.07
N LYS A 25 -13.52 9.92 16.29
CA LYS A 25 -12.72 10.12 17.49
C LYS A 25 -11.49 9.22 17.52
N TYR A 26 -11.66 7.97 17.10
CA TYR A 26 -10.53 7.05 16.99
C TYR A 26 -9.51 7.52 15.94
N ASN A 27 -9.94 7.96 14.79
CA ASN A 27 -9.07 8.50 13.76
C ASN A 27 -8.33 9.77 14.21
N SER A 28 -9.00 10.63 14.98
CA SER A 28 -8.37 11.80 15.60
C SER A 28 -7.28 11.39 16.61
N PHE A 29 -7.56 10.41 17.45
CA PHE A 29 -6.58 9.81 18.35
C PHE A 29 -5.42 9.20 17.56
N TRP A 30 -5.72 8.46 16.47
CA TRP A 30 -4.72 7.82 15.63
C TRP A 30 -3.77 8.82 14.97
N LYS A 31 -4.26 9.92 14.47
CA LYS A 31 -3.43 11.00 13.87
C LYS A 31 -2.35 11.51 14.83
N LEU A 32 -2.64 11.53 16.13
CA LEU A 32 -1.72 12.00 17.16
C LEU A 32 -0.77 10.91 17.70
N HIS A 33 -1.25 9.69 17.80
CA HIS A 33 -0.58 8.62 18.54
C HIS A 33 -0.29 7.36 17.71
N GLY A 34 -0.80 7.25 16.50
CA GLY A 34 -0.73 6.05 15.65
C GLY A 34 0.69 5.55 15.39
N LYS A 35 1.65 6.47 15.26
CA LYS A 35 3.07 6.12 15.06
C LYS A 35 3.61 5.23 16.19
N VAL A 36 3.20 5.49 17.44
CA VAL A 36 3.61 4.66 18.60
C VAL A 36 2.95 3.28 18.54
N PHE A 37 1.69 3.22 18.09
CA PHE A 37 0.98 1.94 17.95
C PHE A 37 1.53 1.06 16.83
N LYS A 38 2.08 1.65 15.78
CA LYS A 38 2.75 0.91 14.71
C LYS A 38 3.96 0.13 15.24
N LEU A 39 4.65 0.62 16.27
CA LEU A 39 5.72 -0.10 16.96
C LEU A 39 5.22 -1.33 17.73
N GLY A 40 3.91 -1.46 17.94
CA GLY A 40 3.28 -2.61 18.58
C GLY A 40 3.43 -3.93 17.82
N TYR A 41 3.94 -3.92 16.58
CA TYR A 41 4.27 -5.14 15.84
C TYR A 41 5.25 -6.05 16.60
N SER A 42 6.09 -5.47 17.45
CA SER A 42 7.06 -6.18 18.29
C SER A 42 6.47 -6.73 19.61
N ASP A 43 5.26 -6.33 19.98
CA ASP A 43 4.54 -6.87 21.14
C ASP A 43 3.77 -8.15 20.77
N PHE A 44 4.48 -9.26 20.75
CA PHE A 44 3.92 -10.57 20.41
C PHE A 44 2.73 -11.00 21.28
N VAL A 45 2.58 -10.44 22.49
CA VAL A 45 1.48 -10.77 23.41
C VAL A 45 0.19 -10.05 23.01
N ASN A 46 0.28 -8.80 22.56
CA ASN A 46 -0.87 -7.97 22.25
C ASN A 46 -1.05 -7.73 20.74
N ARG A 47 -0.17 -8.28 19.89
CA ARG A 47 -0.14 -8.07 18.45
C ARG A 47 -1.52 -8.29 17.79
N ASP A 48 -2.18 -9.39 18.11
CA ASP A 48 -3.47 -9.75 17.52
C ASP A 48 -4.59 -8.76 17.89
N ARG A 49 -4.44 -8.05 19.01
CA ARG A 49 -5.34 -6.99 19.44
C ARG A 49 -4.97 -5.63 18.86
N ILE A 50 -3.67 -5.38 18.64
CA ILE A 50 -3.16 -4.11 18.09
C ILE A 50 -3.40 -4.06 16.58
N THR A 51 -3.22 -5.16 15.86
CA THR A 51 -3.31 -5.19 14.40
C THR A 51 -4.65 -4.65 13.85
N PRO A 52 -5.84 -5.00 14.37
CA PRO A 52 -7.11 -4.43 13.92
C PRO A 52 -7.26 -2.93 14.18
N LEU A 53 -6.46 -2.41 15.12
CA LEU A 53 -6.47 -1.00 15.48
C LEU A 53 -5.61 -0.13 14.56
N LEU A 54 -4.76 -0.71 13.73
CA LEU A 54 -3.93 0.02 12.79
C LEU A 54 -4.78 0.77 11.77
N ARG A 55 -4.30 1.96 11.37
CA ARG A 55 -4.93 2.81 10.35
C ARG A 55 -3.90 3.21 9.33
N PHE A 56 -4.32 3.25 8.08
CA PHE A 56 -3.49 3.59 6.93
C PHE A 56 -4.23 4.56 6.01
N ASN A 57 -3.48 5.33 5.26
CA ASN A 57 -4.01 6.00 4.08
C ASN A 57 -4.18 4.96 2.96
N SER A 58 -5.08 5.22 2.03
CA SER A 58 -5.28 4.31 0.91
C SER A 58 -5.70 5.02 -0.37
N SER A 59 -5.59 4.30 -1.48
CA SER A 59 -6.04 4.79 -2.78
C SER A 59 -7.56 4.94 -2.87
N ALA A 60 -8.33 4.22 -2.06
CA ALA A 60 -9.79 4.28 -2.02
C ALA A 60 -10.32 5.51 -1.25
N MET A 61 -9.49 6.22 -0.50
CA MET A 61 -9.88 7.41 0.23
C MET A 61 -9.74 8.64 -0.67
N GLU A 62 -10.81 9.43 -0.84
CA GLU A 62 -10.77 10.71 -1.58
C GLU A 62 -10.02 11.77 -0.79
N ASP A 63 -10.30 11.85 0.50
CA ASP A 63 -9.61 12.76 1.41
C ASP A 63 -8.14 12.32 1.60
N ALA A 64 -7.23 13.29 1.46
CA ALA A 64 -5.80 13.06 1.63
C ALA A 64 -5.45 12.56 3.04
N ASP A 65 -6.21 13.01 4.05
CA ASP A 65 -6.06 12.64 5.46
C ASP A 65 -6.97 11.46 5.86
N GLY A 66 -7.71 10.91 4.89
CA GLY A 66 -8.62 9.78 5.11
C GLY A 66 -7.85 8.54 5.56
N LEU A 67 -8.35 7.89 6.59
CA LEU A 67 -7.76 6.69 7.17
C LEU A 67 -8.71 5.51 7.00
N THR A 68 -8.15 4.35 6.68
CA THR A 68 -8.86 3.08 6.61
C THR A 68 -8.29 2.09 7.61
N SER A 69 -9.14 1.19 8.11
CA SER A 69 -8.71 0.02 8.87
C SER A 69 -8.39 -1.15 7.92
N LEU A 70 -7.71 -2.17 8.43
CA LEU A 70 -7.50 -3.41 7.67
C LEU A 70 -8.82 -4.14 7.43
N ASP A 71 -9.79 -4.05 8.35
CA ASP A 71 -11.12 -4.65 8.19
C ASP A 71 -11.92 -3.95 7.08
N ASP A 72 -11.90 -2.62 7.04
CA ASP A 72 -12.54 -1.85 5.97
C ASP A 72 -11.90 -2.12 4.61
N TYR A 73 -10.57 -2.23 4.55
CA TYR A 73 -9.86 -2.64 3.34
C TYR A 73 -10.36 -4.01 2.84
N ILE A 74 -10.38 -5.02 3.72
CA ILE A 74 -10.83 -6.37 3.39
C ILE A 74 -12.31 -6.38 2.94
N SER A 75 -13.16 -5.55 3.54
CA SER A 75 -14.58 -5.46 3.17
C SER A 75 -14.79 -4.93 1.74
N ARG A 76 -13.84 -4.17 1.22
CA ARG A 76 -13.82 -3.64 -0.16
C ARG A 76 -13.00 -4.50 -1.13
N ALA A 77 -12.23 -5.47 -0.60
CA ALA A 77 -11.43 -6.37 -1.41
C ALA A 77 -12.32 -7.21 -2.34
N ARG A 78 -11.82 -7.51 -3.53
CA ARG A 78 -12.53 -8.38 -4.48
C ARG A 78 -12.56 -9.82 -3.96
N GLU A 79 -13.58 -10.59 -4.33
CA GLU A 79 -13.80 -11.96 -3.84
C GLU A 79 -12.61 -12.90 -4.06
N SER A 80 -11.89 -12.75 -5.18
CA SER A 80 -10.69 -13.53 -5.50
C SER A 80 -9.40 -13.00 -4.89
N GLN A 81 -9.44 -11.79 -4.28
CA GLN A 81 -8.25 -11.16 -3.72
C GLN A 81 -7.85 -11.83 -2.40
N LYS A 82 -6.57 -12.14 -2.26
CA LYS A 82 -5.97 -12.74 -1.06
C LYS A 82 -4.82 -11.90 -0.50
N GLU A 83 -4.56 -10.77 -1.11
CA GLU A 83 -3.49 -9.86 -0.72
C GLU A 83 -4.05 -8.52 -0.24
N ILE A 84 -3.41 -7.95 0.77
CA ILE A 84 -3.50 -6.54 1.14
C ILE A 84 -2.31 -5.85 0.49
N TRP A 85 -2.59 -5.09 -0.58
CA TRP A 85 -1.56 -4.40 -1.34
C TRP A 85 -1.13 -3.11 -0.67
N TYR A 86 0.17 -2.83 -0.68
CA TYR A 86 0.71 -1.57 -0.16
C TYR A 86 1.84 -1.02 -1.03
N VAL A 87 2.05 0.28 -0.95
CA VAL A 87 3.18 0.99 -1.55
C VAL A 87 3.81 1.91 -0.51
N ALA A 88 5.14 1.84 -0.37
CA ALA A 88 5.90 2.77 0.43
C ALA A 88 6.24 4.01 -0.41
N ALA A 89 5.89 5.20 0.07
CA ALA A 89 6.16 6.45 -0.63
C ALA A 89 6.24 7.61 0.37
N PRO A 90 7.01 8.67 0.09
CA PRO A 90 7.15 9.79 1.00
C PRO A 90 5.88 10.67 1.13
N SER A 91 4.96 10.56 0.16
CA SER A 91 3.70 11.31 0.16
C SER A 91 2.64 10.59 -0.66
N ARG A 92 1.40 11.07 -0.55
CA ARG A 92 0.25 10.59 -1.34
C ARG A 92 0.46 10.81 -2.83
N GLU A 93 1.02 11.97 -3.20
CA GLU A 93 1.31 12.31 -4.60
C GLU A 93 2.32 11.33 -5.18
N ALA A 94 3.40 11.04 -4.44
CA ALA A 94 4.40 10.08 -4.85
C ALA A 94 3.81 8.66 -4.98
N ALA A 95 2.94 8.24 -4.04
CA ALA A 95 2.26 6.95 -4.11
C ALA A 95 1.35 6.83 -5.34
N LYS A 96 0.63 7.92 -5.70
CA LYS A 96 -0.27 7.95 -6.86
C LYS A 96 0.45 7.85 -8.20
N VAL A 97 1.64 8.45 -8.31
CA VAL A 97 2.45 8.44 -9.54
C VAL A 97 3.44 7.29 -9.62
N ASN A 98 3.46 6.41 -8.62
CA ASN A 98 4.31 5.23 -8.64
C ASN A 98 3.89 4.31 -9.80
N PRO A 99 4.81 3.95 -10.72
CA PRO A 99 4.47 3.14 -11.90
C PRO A 99 3.82 1.81 -11.57
N HIS A 100 4.22 1.18 -10.45
CA HIS A 100 3.63 -0.09 -10.01
C HIS A 100 2.19 0.09 -9.53
N SER A 101 1.83 1.25 -8.97
CA SER A 101 0.46 1.55 -8.51
C SER A 101 -0.53 1.75 -9.65
N GLU A 102 -0.07 2.08 -10.86
CA GLU A 102 -0.95 2.36 -12.00
C GLU A 102 -1.78 1.14 -12.41
N VAL A 103 -1.17 -0.05 -12.44
CA VAL A 103 -1.87 -1.30 -12.78
C VAL A 103 -3.00 -1.56 -11.78
N PHE A 104 -2.76 -1.34 -10.49
CA PHE A 104 -3.77 -1.51 -9.44
C PHE A 104 -4.92 -0.53 -9.62
N ARG A 105 -4.63 0.73 -9.90
CA ARG A 105 -5.64 1.76 -10.18
C ARG A 105 -6.50 1.36 -11.39
N ARG A 106 -5.88 0.94 -12.49
CA ARG A 106 -6.59 0.50 -13.69
C ARG A 106 -7.49 -0.71 -13.43
N LYS A 107 -7.06 -1.61 -12.56
CA LYS A 107 -7.84 -2.78 -12.16
C LYS A 107 -8.81 -2.49 -11.01
N GLY A 108 -8.88 -1.26 -10.50
CA GLY A 108 -9.73 -0.88 -9.37
C GLY A 108 -9.39 -1.63 -8.08
N LEU A 109 -8.12 -1.99 -7.91
CA LEU A 109 -7.61 -2.61 -6.70
C LEU A 109 -7.13 -1.54 -5.72
N GLU A 110 -7.59 -1.62 -4.48
CA GLU A 110 -7.15 -0.70 -3.43
C GLU A 110 -5.71 -0.99 -3.03
N VAL A 111 -4.93 0.09 -2.79
CA VAL A 111 -3.54 0.05 -2.34
C VAL A 111 -3.41 0.91 -1.09
N LEU A 112 -2.85 0.36 -0.01
CA LEU A 112 -2.49 1.12 1.18
C LEU A 112 -1.25 1.97 0.90
N TYR A 113 -1.24 3.20 1.37
CA TYR A 113 -0.12 4.12 1.26
C TYR A 113 0.64 4.18 2.58
N LEU A 114 1.92 3.85 2.56
CA LEU A 114 2.80 3.83 3.71
C LEU A 114 3.78 5.00 3.61
N TYR A 115 3.67 5.96 4.53
CA TYR A 115 4.49 7.17 4.49
C TYR A 115 5.67 7.12 5.45
N GLU A 116 5.64 6.18 6.39
CA GLU A 116 6.69 6.02 7.39
C GLU A 116 7.42 4.69 7.18
N PRO A 117 8.76 4.65 7.27
CA PRO A 117 9.50 3.39 7.13
C PRO A 117 9.05 2.30 8.13
N VAL A 118 8.55 2.70 9.29
CA VAL A 118 8.00 1.78 10.30
C VAL A 118 6.78 1.03 9.81
N ASP A 119 6.00 1.61 8.88
CA ASP A 119 4.79 0.98 8.35
C ASP A 119 5.13 -0.27 7.55
N GLU A 120 6.07 -0.15 6.62
CA GLU A 120 6.51 -1.26 5.80
C GLU A 120 7.08 -2.38 6.67
N PHE A 121 7.98 -2.03 7.60
CA PHE A 121 8.56 -2.98 8.52
C PHE A 121 7.52 -3.68 9.41
N ALA A 122 6.49 -2.95 9.84
CA ALA A 122 5.38 -3.50 10.61
C ALA A 122 4.57 -4.51 9.79
N LEU A 123 4.21 -4.18 8.55
CA LEU A 123 3.44 -5.08 7.69
C LEU A 123 4.23 -6.31 7.28
N GLU A 124 5.52 -6.18 6.97
CA GLU A 124 6.40 -7.31 6.69
C GLU A 124 6.52 -8.26 7.90
N THR A 125 6.67 -7.68 9.11
CA THR A 125 6.76 -8.48 10.35
C THR A 125 5.43 -9.18 10.69
N LEU A 126 4.30 -8.52 10.44
CA LEU A 126 2.97 -9.10 10.61
C LEU A 126 2.69 -10.19 9.57
N ALA A 127 3.25 -10.06 8.37
CA ALA A 127 3.15 -10.95 7.23
C ALA A 127 1.71 -11.18 6.71
N LYS A 128 0.72 -11.29 7.59
CA LYS A 128 -0.69 -11.51 7.24
C LYS A 128 -1.64 -10.91 8.26
N TYR A 129 -2.86 -10.64 7.79
CA TYR A 129 -4.00 -10.29 8.63
C TYR A 129 -5.21 -11.10 8.21
N LYS A 130 -5.80 -11.88 9.13
CA LYS A 130 -6.80 -12.90 8.80
C LYS A 130 -6.27 -13.83 7.70
N ASP A 131 -7.02 -14.00 6.62
CA ASP A 131 -6.66 -14.86 5.47
C ASP A 131 -5.93 -14.10 4.36
N TYR A 132 -5.53 -12.84 4.60
CA TYR A 132 -4.87 -11.97 3.63
C TYR A 132 -3.39 -11.79 3.96
N THR A 133 -2.52 -11.89 2.95
CA THR A 133 -1.09 -11.62 3.07
C THR A 133 -0.79 -10.17 2.69
N PHE A 134 0.11 -9.51 3.41
CA PHE A 134 0.60 -8.19 3.01
C PHE A 134 1.60 -8.34 1.87
N LYS A 135 1.44 -7.54 0.81
CA LYS A 135 2.33 -7.59 -0.35
C LYS A 135 2.55 -6.21 -0.94
N ALA A 136 3.82 -5.87 -1.16
CA ALA A 136 4.18 -4.62 -1.83
C ALA A 136 3.79 -4.69 -3.32
N VAL A 137 3.33 -3.57 -3.87
CA VAL A 137 2.92 -3.48 -5.29
C VAL A 137 4.08 -3.81 -6.24
N GLU A 138 5.32 -3.52 -5.85
CA GLU A 138 6.54 -3.83 -6.59
C GLU A 138 6.78 -5.35 -6.73
N HIS A 139 6.22 -6.15 -5.82
CA HIS A 139 6.34 -7.61 -5.81
C HIS A 139 5.08 -8.31 -6.32
N ALA A 140 4.19 -7.56 -6.99
CA ALA A 140 2.99 -8.15 -7.57
C ALA A 140 3.35 -9.12 -8.71
N ASP A 141 2.76 -10.30 -8.67
CA ASP A 141 2.85 -11.25 -9.76
C ASP A 141 1.84 -10.85 -10.85
N SER A 142 2.30 -10.74 -12.09
CA SER A 142 1.44 -10.43 -13.24
C SER A 142 0.29 -11.43 -13.38
N VAL A 143 0.53 -12.71 -13.13
CA VAL A 143 -0.49 -13.77 -13.18
C VAL A 143 -1.62 -13.51 -12.18
N VAL A 144 -1.28 -13.06 -10.96
CA VAL A 144 -2.28 -12.70 -9.94
C VAL A 144 -3.07 -11.47 -10.39
N LEU A 145 -2.41 -10.47 -10.95
CA LEU A 145 -3.07 -9.25 -11.41
C LEU A 145 -3.94 -9.51 -12.65
N ASP A 146 -3.57 -10.41 -13.53
CA ASP A 146 -4.33 -10.76 -14.74
C ASP A 146 -5.68 -11.44 -14.43
N ALA A 147 -5.83 -12.00 -13.22
CA ALA A 147 -7.10 -12.51 -12.73
C ALA A 147 -8.16 -11.41 -12.50
N PHE A 148 -7.74 -10.13 -12.42
CA PHE A 148 -8.63 -8.99 -12.24
C PHE A 148 -8.83 -8.24 -13.54
N ALA A 149 -10.09 -8.08 -13.97
CA ALA A 149 -10.42 -7.28 -15.15
C ALA A 149 -10.12 -5.80 -14.88
N ASP A 150 -9.70 -5.09 -15.93
CA ASP A 150 -9.54 -3.65 -15.89
C ASP A 150 -10.92 -2.99 -15.71
N THR A 151 -11.00 -2.00 -14.83
CA THR A 151 -12.23 -1.24 -14.54
C THR A 151 -12.27 0.09 -15.27
N ASP A 152 -11.12 0.63 -15.65
CA ASP A 152 -11.04 1.85 -16.46
C ASP A 152 -11.22 1.50 -17.94
N GLU A 153 -12.29 1.97 -18.53
CA GLU A 153 -12.43 2.15 -19.99
C GLU A 153 -11.53 3.30 -20.49
N GLN A 154 -10.29 3.39 -20.03
CA GLN A 154 -9.37 4.28 -20.71
C GLN A 154 -9.16 3.71 -22.12
N PRO A 155 -9.33 4.52 -23.14
CA PRO A 155 -9.03 4.07 -24.50
C PRO A 155 -7.60 3.51 -24.46
N LYS A 156 -7.46 2.23 -24.78
CA LYS A 156 -6.14 1.65 -25.01
C LYS A 156 -5.41 2.63 -25.89
N ALA A 157 -4.25 3.13 -25.43
CA ALA A 157 -3.45 4.01 -26.25
C ALA A 157 -3.44 3.43 -27.66
N ALA A 158 -3.86 4.22 -28.64
CA ALA A 158 -3.92 3.75 -30.02
C ALA A 158 -2.55 3.13 -30.32
N PRO A 159 -2.49 1.97 -30.96
CA PRO A 159 -1.21 1.39 -31.32
C PRO A 159 -0.42 2.46 -32.06
N LEU A 160 0.84 2.66 -31.66
CA LEU A 160 1.74 3.62 -32.28
C LEU A 160 1.65 3.44 -33.80
N SER A 161 1.55 4.53 -34.54
CA SER A 161 1.61 4.46 -35.99
C SER A 161 2.98 3.89 -36.40
N ASN A 162 3.09 3.33 -37.60
CA ASN A 162 4.38 2.84 -38.11
C ASN A 162 5.44 3.96 -38.15
N GLU A 163 5.04 5.22 -38.30
CA GLU A 163 5.92 6.39 -38.27
C GLU A 163 6.44 6.64 -36.85
N ASP A 164 5.55 6.60 -35.84
CA ASP A 164 5.92 6.77 -34.45
C ASP A 164 6.82 5.63 -33.95
N MET A 165 6.57 4.39 -34.40
CA MET A 165 7.44 3.24 -34.10
C MET A 165 8.84 3.42 -34.68
N ASN A 166 8.95 3.90 -35.93
CA ASN A 166 10.25 4.17 -36.54
C ASN A 166 11.00 5.32 -35.86
N GLU A 167 10.31 6.36 -35.40
CA GLU A 167 10.91 7.43 -34.60
C GLU A 167 11.39 6.94 -33.24
N PHE A 168 10.59 6.10 -32.59
CA PHE A 168 10.94 5.49 -31.32
C PHE A 168 12.18 4.57 -31.44
N ASP A 169 12.26 3.76 -32.49
CA ASP A 169 13.42 2.92 -32.75
C ASP A 169 14.69 3.73 -33.00
N LYS A 170 14.62 4.83 -33.75
CA LYS A 170 15.74 5.77 -33.92
C LYS A 170 16.19 6.39 -32.61
N LEU A 171 15.22 6.75 -31.74
CA LEU A 171 15.54 7.28 -30.40
C LEU A 171 16.24 6.23 -29.54
N LEU A 172 15.76 5.00 -29.55
CA LEU A 172 16.39 3.89 -28.82
C LEU A 172 17.81 3.61 -29.32
N GLU A 173 18.05 3.63 -30.63
CA GLU A 173 19.40 3.48 -31.18
C GLU A 173 20.34 4.61 -30.74
N THR A 174 19.82 5.84 -30.71
CA THR A 174 20.60 7.01 -30.26
C THR A 174 20.99 6.89 -28.79
N ILE A 175 20.03 6.49 -27.94
CA ILE A 175 20.28 6.25 -26.51
C ILE A 175 21.32 5.13 -26.31
N ARG A 176 21.22 4.03 -27.06
CA ARG A 176 22.21 2.94 -27.02
C ARG A 176 23.62 3.42 -27.40
N LYS A 177 23.74 4.19 -28.47
CA LYS A 177 25.03 4.76 -28.92
C LYS A 177 25.66 5.69 -27.88
N VAL A 178 24.87 6.55 -27.24
CA VAL A 178 25.34 7.43 -26.17
C VAL A 178 25.83 6.62 -24.98
N ARG A 179 25.04 5.65 -24.54
CA ARG A 179 25.41 4.78 -23.40
C ARG A 179 26.69 3.99 -23.67
N ASP A 180 26.83 3.43 -24.86
CA ASP A 180 27.98 2.61 -25.23
C ASP A 180 29.25 3.48 -25.43
N GLY A 181 29.07 4.70 -25.93
CA GLY A 181 30.17 5.71 -26.01
C GLY A 181 30.65 6.19 -24.64
N GLU A 182 29.74 6.30 -23.65
CA GLU A 182 30.13 6.63 -22.27
C GLU A 182 30.86 5.46 -21.57
N ARG A 183 30.48 4.21 -21.86
CA ARG A 183 31.19 3.03 -21.35
C ARG A 183 32.62 2.93 -21.87
N GLN A 184 32.85 3.26 -23.16
CA GLN A 184 34.18 3.25 -23.76
C GLN A 184 35.08 4.37 -23.22
N ARG A 185 34.53 5.49 -22.73
CA ARG A 185 35.31 6.60 -22.15
C ARG A 185 35.69 6.34 -20.67
N ARG A 186 35.09 5.34 -20.02
CA ARG A 186 35.39 4.98 -18.64
C ARG A 186 36.24 3.71 -18.48
N ALA A 187 36.54 3.03 -19.57
CA ALA A 187 37.48 1.90 -19.66
C ALA A 187 38.86 2.35 -20.15
#